data_a56c443eca08228edf1c7d4f00256b1f
#
_entry.id   a56c443eca08228edf1c7d4f00256b1f
#
_cell.length_a   1.000
_cell.length_b   1.000
_cell.length_c   1.000
_cell.angle_alpha   90.00
_cell.angle_beta   90.00
_cell.angle_gamma   90.00
#
_symmetry.space_group_name_H-M   'P 1'
#
loop_
_entity.id
_entity.type
_entity.pdbx_description
1 polymer ?
#
loop_
_entity_poly.entity_id
_entity_poly.type
_entity_poly.pdbx_seq_one_letter_code
_entity_poly.pdbx_strand_id
1 'polypeptide(L)'
;MLSKTRILNLFLGILIALSLELFSGTTTFAQNIETIKISGTAAGISTRYIGAVEGNINFDIKDLQDLGINTYRIYGGMSRWEAEDDDGKYGWPSIDEIKTNPNIINWAHWDRIMTDPPQGSDYWWSGQPGTVWQGNARTIFNTLKQANIRPVVSIRNVDSGWKPSWALQLNPPRTGEDWNEWWEHVFATVYWLNVRNDYRVDDWEIHNEPDNRDQGWGGTRADYFELVKVAKDAIDFVYKTYLPDRTYRIHGPKTVGGSNWPEAALQEIPNYFDTVNVHNYDADISNYTRKVRGWMNGTVRANSQLWVGEWGTYEISYGDLSLALNLIKNVIRGSQPGDNYIDGSHIFCLYDWGKLGLAEGLVGEGGKRRAGYYALRMGIRALQGGKATFFPITNSSDLMAVATIDASKNVYLLVVNDRATSYTVNADISELIKTGNGTVREFSSQRMDEVVGNLRLKGGNASFALAGNSAILIKFDRQN
;
A
#
# COMPACT_ATOMS: atom_id res chain seq x y z
N MET A 1 42.47 66.04 -10.40
CA MET A 1 41.16 65.45 -10.79
C MET A 1 41.39 64.01 -11.28
N LEU A 2 41.20 63.03 -10.44
CA LEU A 2 41.24 61.61 -10.86
C LEU A 2 39.91 61.32 -11.55
N SER A 3 39.96 60.74 -12.74
CA SER A 3 38.74 60.44 -13.52
C SER A 3 37.84 59.46 -12.82
N LYS A 4 36.50 59.62 -12.85
CA LYS A 4 35.49 58.78 -12.26
C LYS A 4 35.65 57.27 -12.63
N THR A 5 36.28 56.98 -13.75
CA THR A 5 36.56 55.63 -14.24
C THR A 5 37.61 54.88 -13.43
N ARG A 6 38.60 55.55 -12.83
CA ARG A 6 39.63 54.90 -11.99
C ARG A 6 39.09 54.54 -10.59
N ILE A 7 38.13 55.31 -10.07
CA ILE A 7 37.51 55.04 -8.77
C ILE A 7 36.56 53.83 -8.89
N LEU A 8 35.85 53.68 -10.02
CA LEU A 8 34.94 52.56 -10.25
C LEU A 8 35.68 51.23 -10.39
N ASN A 9 36.83 51.22 -11.06
CA ASN A 9 37.66 50.01 -11.21
C ASN A 9 38.35 49.60 -9.90
N LEU A 10 38.65 50.55 -9.01
CA LEU A 10 39.21 50.22 -7.69
C LEU A 10 38.16 49.60 -6.77
N PHE A 11 36.90 50.10 -6.81
CA PHE A 11 35.80 49.52 -6.05
C PHE A 11 35.39 48.12 -6.58
N LEU A 12 35.40 47.91 -7.90
CA LEU A 12 35.09 46.62 -8.49
C LEU A 12 36.17 45.55 -8.19
N GLY A 13 37.45 45.97 -8.17
CA GLY A 13 38.57 45.08 -7.77
C GLY A 13 38.52 44.68 -6.30
N ILE A 14 38.13 45.58 -5.41
CA ILE A 14 37.98 45.29 -3.97
C ILE A 14 36.74 44.39 -3.68
N LEU A 15 35.63 44.59 -4.42
CA LEU A 15 34.44 43.74 -4.31
C LEU A 15 34.70 42.29 -4.80
N ILE A 16 35.48 42.13 -5.87
CA ILE A 16 35.86 40.80 -6.39
C ILE A 16 36.85 40.10 -5.46
N ALA A 17 37.79 40.85 -4.87
CA ALA A 17 38.72 40.28 -3.89
C ALA A 17 38.02 39.89 -2.58
N LEU A 18 37.07 40.69 -2.08
CA LEU A 18 36.27 40.35 -0.90
C LEU A 18 35.27 39.20 -1.14
N SER A 19 34.78 39.01 -2.36
CA SER A 19 33.93 37.89 -2.70
C SER A 19 34.70 36.59 -2.88
N LEU A 20 35.96 36.63 -3.23
CA LEU A 20 36.83 35.42 -3.32
C LEU A 20 37.36 34.98 -1.97
N GLU A 21 37.53 35.86 -0.99
CA GLU A 21 37.96 35.48 0.36
C GLU A 21 36.78 34.94 1.23
N LEU A 22 35.53 35.30 0.88
CA LEU A 22 34.34 34.76 1.58
C LEU A 22 33.97 33.34 1.15
N PHE A 23 34.54 32.77 0.09
CA PHE A 23 34.30 31.42 -0.37
C PHE A 23 35.45 30.41 -0.10
N SER A 24 36.56 30.88 0.51
CA SER A 24 37.68 30.01 0.86
C SER A 24 37.69 29.55 2.33
N GLY A 25 36.62 29.81 3.06
CA GLY A 25 36.37 29.17 4.34
C GLY A 25 35.87 27.74 4.05
N THR A 26 36.78 26.82 3.82
CA THR A 26 36.51 25.39 4.05
C THR A 26 36.24 25.23 5.54
N THR A 27 35.02 25.51 5.98
CA THR A 27 34.54 24.93 7.21
C THR A 27 34.58 23.42 6.97
N THR A 28 35.64 22.76 7.37
CA THR A 28 35.67 21.33 7.65
C THR A 28 34.66 21.14 8.78
N PHE A 29 33.39 21.02 8.43
CA PHE A 29 32.43 20.43 9.35
C PHE A 29 33.03 19.06 9.71
N ALA A 30 33.27 18.81 11.01
CA ALA A 30 33.62 17.51 11.49
C ALA A 30 32.54 16.57 10.94
N GLN A 31 32.87 15.76 9.94
CA GLN A 31 31.94 14.88 9.26
C GLN A 31 31.60 13.79 10.26
N ASN A 32 30.39 13.77 10.78
CA ASN A 32 29.95 12.72 11.68
C ASN A 32 30.06 11.39 10.93
N ILE A 33 30.85 10.46 11.48
CA ILE A 33 31.08 9.16 10.88
C ILE A 33 30.20 8.13 11.60
N GLU A 34 29.37 7.43 10.84
CA GLU A 34 28.59 6.31 11.33
C GLU A 34 29.06 5.00 10.69
N THR A 35 29.21 3.98 11.51
CA THR A 35 29.60 2.65 11.03
C THR A 35 28.44 1.68 11.18
N ILE A 36 28.07 1.04 10.08
CA ILE A 36 27.01 0.04 10.02
C ILE A 36 27.64 -1.29 9.64
N LYS A 37 27.48 -2.30 10.48
CA LYS A 37 27.86 -3.68 10.15
C LYS A 37 26.61 -4.53 9.97
N ILE A 38 26.39 -5.05 8.78
CA ILE A 38 25.26 -5.92 8.43
C ILE A 38 25.59 -7.37 8.80
N SER A 39 24.65 -8.07 9.43
CA SER A 39 24.77 -9.50 9.73
C SER A 39 24.86 -10.33 8.45
N GLY A 40 25.67 -11.37 8.45
CA GLY A 40 25.69 -12.39 7.38
C GLY A 40 24.59 -13.44 7.50
N THR A 41 23.90 -13.48 8.63
CA THR A 41 22.79 -14.40 8.85
C THR A 41 21.46 -13.72 8.50
N ALA A 42 20.70 -14.34 7.60
CA ALA A 42 19.37 -13.85 7.27
C ALA A 42 18.47 -13.86 8.50
N ALA A 43 17.87 -12.72 8.79
CA ALA A 43 16.92 -12.58 9.90
C ALA A 43 15.52 -13.09 9.54
N GLY A 44 15.17 -13.07 8.25
CA GLY A 44 13.87 -13.46 7.74
C GLY A 44 13.72 -13.11 6.26
N ILE A 45 12.52 -12.77 5.88
CA ILE A 45 12.19 -12.30 4.53
C ILE A 45 11.51 -10.93 4.61
N SER A 46 11.67 -10.14 3.56
CA SER A 46 10.97 -8.86 3.44
C SER A 46 9.47 -9.04 3.15
N THR A 47 8.69 -7.98 3.34
CA THR A 47 7.28 -7.93 2.97
C THR A 47 7.07 -8.43 1.54
N ARG A 48 6.15 -9.40 1.37
CA ARG A 48 5.91 -10.03 0.06
C ARG A 48 5.10 -9.16 -0.87
N TYR A 49 4.09 -8.47 -0.31
CA TYR A 49 3.10 -7.70 -1.04
C TYR A 49 3.09 -6.25 -0.55
N ILE A 50 3.46 -5.34 -1.43
CA ILE A 50 3.34 -3.90 -1.15
C ILE A 50 2.50 -3.30 -2.25
N GLY A 51 1.44 -2.62 -1.87
CA GLY A 51 0.48 -2.05 -2.76
C GLY A 51 -0.05 -0.72 -2.31
N ALA A 52 -1.10 -0.30 -2.99
CA ALA A 52 -1.82 0.92 -2.68
C ALA A 52 -3.32 0.69 -2.75
N VAL A 53 -4.05 1.48 -1.98
CA VAL A 53 -5.49 1.62 -2.10
C VAL A 53 -5.76 2.54 -3.29
N GLU A 54 -6.82 2.27 -4.04
CA GLU A 54 -7.28 3.16 -5.11
C GLU A 54 -7.58 4.56 -4.58
N GLY A 55 -7.70 5.50 -5.48
CA GLY A 55 -8.22 6.85 -5.24
C GLY A 55 -9.09 7.28 -6.39
N ASN A 56 -9.62 8.50 -6.34
CA ASN A 56 -10.63 8.98 -7.29
C ASN A 56 -10.08 9.60 -8.57
N ILE A 57 -8.78 9.78 -8.65
CA ILE A 57 -8.15 10.41 -9.82
C ILE A 57 -7.63 9.32 -10.75
N ASN A 58 -7.74 9.54 -12.02
CA ASN A 58 -7.26 8.74 -13.15
C ASN A 58 -6.34 7.56 -12.81
N PHE A 59 -6.86 6.36 -12.91
CA PHE A 59 -6.05 5.17 -12.90
C PHE A 59 -5.10 5.15 -14.11
N ASP A 60 -3.79 5.21 -13.84
CA ASP A 60 -2.75 5.00 -14.86
C ASP A 60 -1.85 3.85 -14.44
N ILE A 61 -1.87 2.77 -15.23
CA ILE A 61 -1.05 1.59 -14.98
C ILE A 61 0.45 1.91 -14.93
N LYS A 62 0.89 2.97 -15.62
CA LYS A 62 2.28 3.39 -15.60
C LYS A 62 2.71 3.86 -14.22
N ASP A 63 1.81 4.46 -13.45
CA ASP A 63 2.12 4.84 -12.07
C ASP A 63 2.33 3.60 -11.19
N LEU A 64 1.50 2.57 -11.34
CA LEU A 64 1.61 1.34 -10.59
C LEU A 64 2.90 0.59 -10.94
N GLN A 65 3.20 0.49 -12.22
CA GLN A 65 4.41 -0.18 -12.73
C GLN A 65 5.69 0.55 -12.34
N ASP A 66 5.73 1.88 -12.45
CA ASP A 66 6.90 2.68 -12.06
C ASP A 66 7.10 2.67 -10.53
N LEU A 67 6.01 2.76 -9.77
CA LEU A 67 6.06 2.60 -8.32
C LEU A 67 6.55 1.21 -7.91
N GLY A 68 6.22 0.19 -8.73
CA GLY A 68 6.66 -1.19 -8.56
C GLY A 68 5.79 -2.00 -7.60
N ILE A 69 4.56 -1.56 -7.33
CA ILE A 69 3.62 -2.33 -6.50
C ILE A 69 3.23 -3.63 -7.17
N ASN A 70 2.96 -4.66 -6.37
CA ASN A 70 2.51 -5.97 -6.86
C ASN A 70 1.11 -6.36 -6.39
N THR A 71 0.44 -5.46 -5.67
CA THR A 71 -0.96 -5.60 -5.27
C THR A 71 -1.67 -4.25 -5.31
N TYR A 72 -2.97 -4.27 -5.58
CA TYR A 72 -3.79 -3.05 -5.67
C TYR A 72 -5.16 -3.32 -5.07
N ARG A 73 -5.55 -2.49 -4.10
CA ARG A 73 -6.80 -2.66 -3.38
C ARG A 73 -7.88 -1.78 -3.98
N ILE A 74 -9.01 -2.40 -4.30
CA ILE A 74 -10.15 -1.80 -4.98
C ILE A 74 -11.38 -1.93 -4.09
N TYR A 75 -12.11 -0.83 -3.93
CA TYR A 75 -13.42 -0.87 -3.33
C TYR A 75 -14.45 -1.34 -4.36
N GLY A 76 -15.16 -2.41 -4.01
CA GLY A 76 -16.38 -2.84 -4.66
C GLY A 76 -17.58 -2.55 -3.75
N GLY A 77 -18.75 -2.98 -4.16
CA GLY A 77 -19.92 -2.89 -3.32
C GLY A 77 -21.20 -2.60 -4.08
N MET A 78 -22.33 -2.72 -3.40
CA MET A 78 -23.64 -2.66 -4.01
C MET A 78 -23.90 -1.36 -4.78
N SER A 79 -23.48 -0.22 -4.24
CA SER A 79 -23.69 1.06 -4.93
C SER A 79 -22.78 1.27 -6.15
N ARG A 80 -21.68 0.57 -6.20
CA ARG A 80 -20.71 0.70 -7.29
C ARG A 80 -21.00 -0.29 -8.43
N TRP A 81 -21.37 -1.51 -8.09
CA TRP A 81 -21.50 -2.61 -9.04
C TRP A 81 -22.93 -3.14 -9.17
N GLU A 82 -23.80 -2.72 -8.28
CA GLU A 82 -25.21 -3.06 -8.27
C GLU A 82 -26.04 -1.82 -7.91
N ALA A 83 -26.06 -0.84 -8.82
CA ALA A 83 -26.71 0.46 -8.59
C ALA A 83 -28.24 0.40 -8.66
N GLU A 84 -28.79 -0.67 -9.22
CA GLU A 84 -30.21 -0.98 -9.33
C GLU A 84 -30.38 -2.45 -8.97
N ASP A 85 -31.59 -2.84 -8.57
CA ASP A 85 -31.97 -4.23 -8.42
C ASP A 85 -31.75 -4.95 -9.76
N ASP A 86 -30.80 -5.87 -9.82
CA ASP A 86 -30.33 -6.46 -11.07
C ASP A 86 -31.24 -7.59 -11.58
N ASP A 87 -32.11 -8.14 -10.74
CA ASP A 87 -33.13 -9.10 -11.11
C ASP A 87 -34.54 -8.46 -11.25
N GLY A 88 -34.65 -7.17 -10.89
CA GLY A 88 -35.89 -6.39 -10.98
C GLY A 88 -36.83 -6.59 -9.79
N LYS A 89 -36.38 -7.28 -8.73
CA LYS A 89 -37.18 -7.50 -7.53
C LYS A 89 -36.29 -7.76 -6.31
N TYR A 90 -36.28 -6.83 -5.35
CA TYR A 90 -35.55 -6.93 -4.10
C TYR A 90 -35.79 -8.26 -3.34
N GLY A 91 -34.69 -8.87 -2.91
CA GLY A 91 -34.69 -10.11 -2.14
C GLY A 91 -35.08 -11.38 -2.93
N TRP A 92 -35.22 -11.26 -4.25
CA TRP A 92 -35.49 -12.37 -5.13
C TRP A 92 -34.57 -12.35 -6.34
N PRO A 93 -34.06 -13.47 -6.78
CA PRO A 93 -34.34 -14.86 -6.39
C PRO A 93 -33.73 -15.27 -5.05
N SER A 94 -34.20 -16.41 -4.53
CA SER A 94 -33.60 -17.03 -3.34
C SER A 94 -32.20 -17.60 -3.65
N ILE A 95 -31.41 -17.77 -2.61
CA ILE A 95 -30.06 -18.39 -2.71
C ILE A 95 -30.13 -19.77 -3.42
N ASP A 96 -31.15 -20.57 -3.16
CA ASP A 96 -31.29 -21.91 -3.76
C ASP A 96 -31.62 -21.82 -5.26
N GLU A 97 -32.39 -20.82 -5.69
CA GLU A 97 -32.68 -20.58 -7.10
C GLU A 97 -31.41 -20.16 -7.84
N ILE A 98 -30.62 -19.25 -7.27
CA ILE A 98 -29.33 -18.82 -7.85
C ILE A 98 -28.36 -20.00 -7.92
N LYS A 99 -28.23 -20.80 -6.86
CA LYS A 99 -27.40 -22.01 -6.84
C LYS A 99 -27.81 -23.01 -7.91
N THR A 100 -29.10 -23.10 -8.22
CA THR A 100 -29.63 -23.99 -9.24
C THR A 100 -29.44 -23.43 -10.67
N ASN A 101 -29.65 -22.14 -10.84
CA ASN A 101 -29.55 -21.48 -12.14
C ASN A 101 -29.01 -20.04 -12.00
N PRO A 102 -27.70 -19.83 -12.11
CA PRO A 102 -27.10 -18.50 -11.98
C PRO A 102 -27.50 -17.52 -13.11
N ASN A 103 -28.15 -18.02 -14.18
CA ASN A 103 -28.58 -17.15 -15.30
C ASN A 103 -29.85 -16.36 -15.00
N ILE A 104 -30.46 -16.54 -13.81
CA ILE A 104 -31.57 -15.69 -13.36
C ILE A 104 -31.08 -14.30 -12.97
N ILE A 105 -29.80 -14.13 -12.62
CA ILE A 105 -29.18 -12.82 -12.42
C ILE A 105 -29.12 -12.06 -13.75
N ASN A 106 -29.41 -10.78 -13.72
CA ASN A 106 -29.36 -9.92 -14.90
C ASN A 106 -27.91 -9.57 -15.31
N TRP A 107 -27.23 -10.53 -15.90
CA TRP A 107 -25.84 -10.34 -16.35
C TRP A 107 -25.65 -9.23 -17.37
N ALA A 108 -26.70 -8.86 -18.11
CA ALA A 108 -26.63 -7.71 -19.01
C ALA A 108 -26.51 -6.39 -18.24
N HIS A 109 -27.16 -6.29 -17.08
CA HIS A 109 -27.02 -5.16 -16.17
C HIS A 109 -25.60 -5.10 -15.59
N TRP A 110 -25.09 -6.22 -15.06
CA TRP A 110 -23.72 -6.32 -14.56
C TRP A 110 -22.67 -5.96 -15.63
N ASP A 111 -22.80 -6.48 -16.84
CA ASP A 111 -21.91 -6.15 -17.95
C ASP A 111 -21.92 -4.65 -18.25
N ARG A 112 -23.10 -4.01 -18.25
CA ARG A 112 -23.25 -2.56 -18.45
C ARG A 112 -22.57 -1.76 -17.33
N ILE A 113 -22.90 -2.05 -16.08
CA ILE A 113 -22.34 -1.34 -14.91
C ILE A 113 -20.81 -1.45 -14.86
N MET A 114 -20.29 -2.62 -15.13
CA MET A 114 -18.85 -2.89 -15.05
C MET A 114 -18.06 -2.36 -16.25
N THR A 115 -18.73 -2.01 -17.36
CA THR A 115 -18.05 -1.59 -18.60
C THR A 115 -18.38 -0.18 -19.04
N ASP A 116 -19.60 0.27 -18.80
CA ASP A 116 -20.09 1.59 -19.22
C ASP A 116 -21.05 2.14 -18.16
N PRO A 117 -20.51 2.53 -16.99
CA PRO A 117 -21.33 3.06 -15.94
C PRO A 117 -22.07 4.33 -16.41
N PRO A 118 -23.33 4.56 -16.01
CA PRO A 118 -24.09 5.73 -16.40
C PRO A 118 -23.35 7.02 -16.04
N GLN A 119 -23.27 7.96 -16.98
CA GLN A 119 -22.67 9.28 -16.73
C GLN A 119 -23.41 10.00 -15.61
N GLY A 120 -22.66 10.48 -14.61
CA GLY A 120 -23.22 11.20 -13.46
C GLY A 120 -23.84 10.31 -12.40
N SER A 121 -23.82 8.97 -12.56
CA SER A 121 -24.12 8.08 -11.45
C SER A 121 -23.03 8.23 -10.41
N ASP A 122 -23.45 8.45 -9.18
CA ASP A 122 -22.54 8.47 -8.02
C ASP A 122 -22.07 7.04 -7.73
N TYR A 123 -21.18 6.56 -8.57
CA TYR A 123 -20.43 5.33 -8.27
C TYR A 123 -19.58 5.50 -7.02
N TRP A 124 -19.68 6.67 -6.43
CA TRP A 124 -18.86 7.09 -5.30
C TRP A 124 -19.60 7.78 -4.20
N TRP A 125 -19.37 7.24 -3.18
CA TRP A 125 -19.12 7.53 -1.79
C TRP A 125 -19.73 8.78 -1.19
N SER A 126 -20.06 9.83 -1.84
CA SER A 126 -20.38 11.08 -1.15
C SER A 126 -21.51 11.88 -1.78
N GLY A 127 -22.22 11.34 -2.76
CA GLY A 127 -23.22 12.16 -3.46
C GLY A 127 -22.63 13.43 -4.05
N GLN A 128 -21.34 13.42 -4.38
CA GLN A 128 -20.64 14.56 -4.98
C GLN A 128 -20.69 14.48 -6.49
N PRO A 129 -21.41 15.39 -7.19
CA PRO A 129 -21.46 15.40 -8.64
C PRO A 129 -20.07 15.51 -9.27
N GLY A 130 -19.74 14.61 -10.21
CA GLY A 130 -18.54 14.70 -11.06
C GLY A 130 -17.28 14.01 -10.53
N THR A 131 -17.34 13.16 -9.52
CA THR A 131 -16.30 12.18 -9.27
C THR A 131 -16.54 10.98 -10.16
N VAL A 132 -15.93 11.00 -11.31
CA VAL A 132 -15.97 9.87 -12.24
C VAL A 132 -14.90 8.89 -11.77
N TRP A 133 -15.31 7.67 -11.48
CA TRP A 133 -14.38 6.56 -11.40
C TRP A 133 -13.76 6.40 -12.77
N GLN A 134 -12.49 6.75 -12.89
CA GLN A 134 -11.89 6.86 -14.21
C GLN A 134 -11.38 5.50 -14.69
N GLY A 135 -12.17 4.89 -15.42
CA GLY A 135 -12.00 3.58 -16.00
C GLY A 135 -13.11 2.65 -15.51
N ASN A 136 -13.66 1.92 -16.44
CA ASN A 136 -14.60 0.88 -16.08
C ASN A 136 -13.85 -0.29 -15.42
N ALA A 137 -14.54 -1.08 -14.61
CA ALA A 137 -13.98 -2.22 -13.89
C ALA A 137 -13.27 -3.19 -14.85
N ARG A 138 -13.88 -3.45 -16.01
CA ARG A 138 -13.29 -4.32 -17.04
C ARG A 138 -11.90 -3.85 -17.47
N THR A 139 -11.73 -2.56 -17.73
CA THR A 139 -10.43 -1.99 -18.12
C THR A 139 -9.41 -2.13 -17.00
N ILE A 140 -9.79 -1.79 -15.77
CA ILE A 140 -8.89 -1.84 -14.61
C ILE A 140 -8.43 -3.28 -14.36
N PHE A 141 -9.34 -4.23 -14.24
CA PHE A 141 -8.99 -5.62 -13.96
C PHE A 141 -8.18 -6.28 -15.08
N ASN A 142 -8.50 -5.99 -16.34
CA ASN A 142 -7.68 -6.43 -17.49
C ASN A 142 -6.25 -5.87 -17.39
N THR A 143 -6.12 -4.60 -17.06
CA THR A 143 -4.83 -3.93 -16.99
C THR A 143 -4.00 -4.47 -15.83
N LEU A 144 -4.60 -4.67 -14.65
CA LEU A 144 -3.93 -5.29 -13.50
C LEU A 144 -3.46 -6.72 -13.84
N LYS A 145 -4.33 -7.52 -14.48
CA LYS A 145 -3.99 -8.88 -14.90
C LYS A 145 -2.80 -8.89 -15.86
N GLN A 146 -2.80 -8.03 -16.88
CA GLN A 146 -1.69 -7.90 -17.84
C GLN A 146 -0.39 -7.43 -17.18
N ALA A 147 -0.48 -6.57 -16.19
CA ALA A 147 0.67 -6.07 -15.44
C ALA A 147 1.14 -7.04 -14.34
N ASN A 148 0.46 -8.17 -14.13
CA ASN A 148 0.70 -9.11 -13.03
C ASN A 148 0.64 -8.42 -11.65
N ILE A 149 -0.28 -7.46 -11.49
CA ILE A 149 -0.59 -6.82 -10.22
C ILE A 149 -1.83 -7.51 -9.64
N ARG A 150 -1.70 -8.01 -8.42
CA ARG A 150 -2.73 -8.77 -7.73
C ARG A 150 -3.83 -7.83 -7.20
N PRO A 151 -5.09 -7.95 -7.66
CA PRO A 151 -6.17 -7.18 -7.08
C PRO A 151 -6.59 -7.77 -5.72
N VAL A 152 -6.91 -6.88 -4.79
CA VAL A 152 -7.62 -7.19 -3.53
C VAL A 152 -8.92 -6.41 -3.58
N VAL A 153 -10.05 -7.11 -3.54
CA VAL A 153 -11.37 -6.48 -3.70
C VAL A 153 -12.11 -6.45 -2.37
N SER A 154 -12.47 -5.26 -1.95
CA SER A 154 -13.29 -5.01 -0.76
C SER A 154 -14.76 -4.95 -1.17
N ILE A 155 -15.52 -6.00 -0.85
CA ILE A 155 -16.97 -6.04 -1.10
C ILE A 155 -17.69 -5.34 0.05
N ARG A 156 -18.39 -4.26 -0.26
CA ARG A 156 -19.10 -3.44 0.73
C ARG A 156 -20.61 -3.54 0.54
N ASN A 157 -21.33 -3.53 1.65
CA ASN A 157 -22.80 -3.47 1.63
C ASN A 157 -23.34 -2.03 1.60
N VAL A 158 -22.47 -1.05 1.75
CA VAL A 158 -22.83 0.36 1.80
C VAL A 158 -22.13 1.16 0.75
N ASP A 159 -22.82 2.16 0.30
CA ASP A 159 -22.32 3.32 -0.43
C ASP A 159 -23.48 4.22 -0.85
N SER A 160 -23.23 5.33 -1.55
CA SER A 160 -24.26 6.12 -2.21
C SER A 160 -24.86 5.39 -3.43
N GLY A 161 -26.02 5.76 -3.87
CA GLY A 161 -26.72 5.18 -5.01
C GLY A 161 -27.90 4.29 -4.61
N TRP A 162 -28.43 3.53 -5.59
CA TRP A 162 -29.51 2.61 -5.32
C TRP A 162 -29.03 1.40 -4.51
N LYS A 163 -29.81 0.99 -3.57
CA LYS A 163 -29.60 -0.20 -2.75
C LYS A 163 -30.83 -0.49 -1.88
N PRO A 164 -30.93 -1.68 -1.32
CA PRO A 164 -31.96 -2.02 -0.37
C PRO A 164 -32.01 -1.06 0.82
N SER A 165 -33.17 -0.87 1.41
CA SER A 165 -33.37 0.07 2.51
C SER A 165 -32.45 -0.12 3.71
N TRP A 166 -32.08 -1.35 4.01
CA TRP A 166 -31.14 -1.68 5.08
C TRP A 166 -29.71 -1.17 4.77
N ALA A 167 -29.27 -1.30 3.52
CA ALA A 167 -27.95 -0.80 3.10
C ALA A 167 -27.89 0.72 3.06
N LEU A 168 -28.96 1.41 2.64
CA LEU A 168 -29.05 2.88 2.65
C LEU A 168 -28.85 3.51 4.02
N GLN A 169 -29.24 2.79 5.07
CA GLN A 169 -29.14 3.24 6.44
C GLN A 169 -27.87 2.74 7.13
N LEU A 170 -26.93 2.16 6.39
CA LEU A 170 -25.71 1.56 6.92
C LEU A 170 -25.99 0.45 7.96
N ASN A 171 -27.19 -0.11 7.91
CA ASN A 171 -27.60 -1.18 8.81
C ASN A 171 -27.18 -2.54 8.27
N PRO A 172 -27.02 -3.53 9.13
CA PRO A 172 -26.89 -4.91 8.69
C PRO A 172 -28.19 -5.43 8.08
N PRO A 173 -28.16 -6.47 7.23
CA PRO A 173 -29.32 -7.23 6.83
C PRO A 173 -30.12 -7.71 8.05
N ARG A 174 -31.46 -7.70 7.96
CA ARG A 174 -32.36 -8.02 9.08
C ARG A 174 -33.36 -9.11 8.77
N THR A 175 -33.79 -9.22 7.53
CA THR A 175 -34.77 -10.21 7.06
C THR A 175 -34.10 -11.29 6.24
N GLY A 176 -34.82 -12.40 5.95
CA GLY A 176 -34.32 -13.42 5.04
C GLY A 176 -34.05 -12.88 3.63
N GLU A 177 -34.86 -11.92 3.17
CA GLU A 177 -34.69 -11.26 1.89
C GLU A 177 -33.44 -10.38 1.87
N ASP A 178 -33.17 -9.63 2.94
CA ASP A 178 -31.93 -8.85 3.08
C ASP A 178 -30.68 -9.74 2.98
N TRP A 179 -30.70 -10.92 3.62
CA TRP A 179 -29.60 -11.87 3.58
C TRP A 179 -29.45 -12.55 2.21
N ASN A 180 -30.56 -12.79 1.49
CA ASN A 180 -30.52 -13.30 0.11
C ASN A 180 -29.84 -12.27 -0.81
N GLU A 181 -30.23 -11.02 -0.70
CA GLU A 181 -29.67 -9.90 -1.47
C GLU A 181 -28.15 -9.73 -1.23
N TRP A 182 -27.75 -9.79 0.04
CA TRP A 182 -26.31 -9.73 0.37
C TRP A 182 -25.55 -10.93 -0.21
N TRP A 183 -26.09 -12.13 -0.07
CA TRP A 183 -25.48 -13.32 -0.64
C TRP A 183 -25.38 -13.26 -2.16
N GLU A 184 -26.43 -12.80 -2.82
CA GLU A 184 -26.51 -12.62 -4.25
C GLU A 184 -25.47 -11.64 -4.75
N HIS A 185 -25.39 -10.45 -4.15
CA HIS A 185 -24.39 -9.43 -4.50
C HIS A 185 -22.97 -9.98 -4.42
N VAL A 186 -22.64 -10.70 -3.35
CA VAL A 186 -21.31 -11.33 -3.20
C VAL A 186 -21.09 -12.40 -4.27
N PHE A 187 -22.08 -13.26 -4.49
CA PHE A 187 -22.05 -14.27 -5.53
C PHE A 187 -21.82 -13.64 -6.91
N ALA A 188 -22.65 -12.66 -7.28
CA ALA A 188 -22.59 -12.01 -8.58
C ALA A 188 -21.25 -11.29 -8.79
N THR A 189 -20.72 -10.60 -7.78
CA THR A 189 -19.40 -9.99 -7.80
C THR A 189 -18.29 -11.00 -8.12
N VAL A 190 -18.24 -12.09 -7.38
CA VAL A 190 -17.19 -13.12 -7.53
C VAL A 190 -17.35 -13.86 -8.86
N TYR A 191 -18.57 -14.21 -9.21
CA TYR A 191 -18.89 -14.91 -10.45
C TYR A 191 -18.57 -14.06 -11.68
N TRP A 192 -18.96 -12.77 -11.67
CA TRP A 192 -18.67 -11.87 -12.78
C TRP A 192 -17.17 -11.66 -12.96
N LEU A 193 -16.44 -11.40 -11.88
CA LEU A 193 -14.99 -11.15 -11.95
C LEU A 193 -14.21 -12.40 -12.37
N ASN A 194 -14.55 -13.57 -11.86
CA ASN A 194 -13.71 -14.75 -11.99
C ASN A 194 -14.21 -15.82 -12.95
N VAL A 195 -15.53 -16.04 -13.03
CA VAL A 195 -16.11 -17.07 -13.91
C VAL A 195 -16.37 -16.49 -15.30
N ARG A 196 -17.02 -15.33 -15.35
CA ARG A 196 -17.35 -14.70 -16.63
C ARG A 196 -16.15 -14.04 -17.31
N ASN A 197 -15.20 -13.47 -16.56
CA ASN A 197 -14.13 -12.64 -17.10
C ASN A 197 -12.70 -13.11 -16.77
N ASP A 198 -12.51 -14.09 -15.88
CA ASP A 198 -11.20 -14.62 -15.47
C ASP A 198 -10.19 -13.54 -15.06
N TYR A 199 -10.60 -12.58 -14.25
CA TYR A 199 -9.69 -11.52 -13.77
C TYR A 199 -8.74 -11.97 -12.67
N ARG A 200 -8.92 -13.18 -12.14
CA ARG A 200 -8.08 -13.79 -11.10
C ARG A 200 -8.03 -12.98 -9.82
N VAL A 201 -9.19 -12.54 -9.38
CA VAL A 201 -9.36 -11.91 -8.09
C VAL A 201 -9.49 -13.02 -7.05
N ASP A 202 -8.42 -13.30 -6.33
CA ASP A 202 -8.38 -14.38 -5.34
C ASP A 202 -8.21 -13.84 -3.90
N ASP A 203 -8.23 -12.53 -3.73
CA ASP A 203 -8.15 -11.86 -2.44
C ASP A 203 -9.36 -10.96 -2.22
N TRP A 204 -10.14 -11.31 -1.21
CA TRP A 204 -11.42 -10.68 -0.89
C TRP A 204 -11.39 -10.06 0.48
N GLU A 205 -12.02 -8.93 0.63
CA GLU A 205 -12.27 -8.27 1.90
C GLU A 205 -13.76 -8.02 2.04
N ILE A 206 -14.30 -8.21 3.24
CA ILE A 206 -15.72 -8.00 3.50
C ILE A 206 -15.87 -6.74 4.32
N HIS A 207 -16.51 -5.74 3.71
CA HIS A 207 -16.71 -4.39 4.25
C HIS A 207 -15.40 -3.60 4.44
N ASN A 208 -15.50 -2.36 4.93
CA ASN A 208 -14.39 -1.50 5.33
C ASN A 208 -14.64 -0.93 6.72
N GLU A 209 -13.69 -1.08 7.61
CA GLU A 209 -13.73 -0.52 8.97
C GLU A 209 -15.08 -0.70 9.68
N PRO A 210 -15.55 -1.96 9.85
CA PRO A 210 -16.88 -2.21 10.41
C PRO A 210 -17.01 -1.79 11.87
N ASP A 211 -15.93 -1.51 12.55
CA ASP A 211 -15.85 -0.96 13.90
C ASP A 211 -15.86 0.57 13.94
N ASN A 212 -15.85 1.23 12.77
CA ASN A 212 -15.91 2.68 12.63
C ASN A 212 -17.28 3.10 12.06
N ARG A 213 -18.13 3.65 12.91
CA ARG A 213 -19.48 4.03 12.53
C ARG A 213 -19.52 5.11 11.46
N ASP A 214 -18.51 5.97 11.43
CA ASP A 214 -18.42 7.08 10.47
C ASP A 214 -18.00 6.58 9.08
N GLN A 215 -17.46 5.35 8.98
CA GLN A 215 -17.09 4.70 7.72
C GLN A 215 -18.21 3.81 7.14
N GLY A 216 -19.37 3.86 7.73
CA GLY A 216 -20.53 3.30 7.11
C GLY A 216 -21.05 1.96 7.66
N TRP A 217 -20.70 1.59 8.90
CA TRP A 217 -21.30 0.43 9.55
C TRP A 217 -22.11 0.81 10.78
N GLY A 218 -23.43 0.61 10.74
CA GLY A 218 -24.35 0.90 11.83
C GLY A 218 -24.71 -0.31 12.69
N GLY A 219 -24.23 -1.50 12.33
CA GLY A 219 -24.48 -2.74 13.04
C GLY A 219 -23.53 -2.99 14.20
N THR A 220 -23.80 -4.06 14.94
CA THR A 220 -22.92 -4.58 15.99
C THR A 220 -21.77 -5.42 15.38
N ARG A 221 -20.80 -5.79 16.22
CA ARG A 221 -19.76 -6.75 15.85
C ARG A 221 -20.34 -8.11 15.44
N ALA A 222 -21.37 -8.58 16.13
CA ALA A 222 -22.05 -9.84 15.81
C ALA A 222 -22.73 -9.78 14.43
N ASP A 223 -23.38 -8.67 14.11
CA ASP A 223 -23.98 -8.44 12.80
C ASP A 223 -22.90 -8.48 11.69
N TYR A 224 -21.74 -7.88 11.94
CA TYR A 224 -20.63 -7.93 10.99
C TYR A 224 -20.08 -9.37 10.82
N PHE A 225 -19.97 -10.11 11.90
CA PHE A 225 -19.52 -11.51 11.82
C PHE A 225 -20.49 -12.36 11.00
N GLU A 226 -21.80 -12.10 11.11
CA GLU A 226 -22.78 -12.78 10.27
C GLU A 226 -22.65 -12.37 8.80
N LEU A 227 -22.44 -11.06 8.53
CA LEU A 227 -22.19 -10.57 7.18
C LEU A 227 -21.00 -11.30 6.52
N VAL A 228 -19.92 -11.54 7.27
CA VAL A 228 -18.74 -12.28 6.81
C VAL A 228 -19.07 -13.75 6.52
N LYS A 229 -19.86 -14.40 7.38
CA LYS A 229 -20.23 -15.81 7.19
C LYS A 229 -21.04 -16.01 5.92
N VAL A 230 -22.05 -15.15 5.70
CA VAL A 230 -22.88 -15.21 4.49
C VAL A 230 -22.06 -14.91 3.23
N ALA A 231 -21.18 -13.91 3.27
CA ALA A 231 -20.28 -13.64 2.17
C ALA A 231 -19.34 -14.80 1.86
N LYS A 232 -18.79 -15.46 2.91
CA LYS A 232 -17.94 -16.62 2.71
C LYS A 232 -18.71 -17.79 2.08
N ASP A 233 -19.96 -18.04 2.43
CA ASP A 233 -20.78 -19.08 1.80
C ASP A 233 -20.93 -18.83 0.30
N ALA A 234 -21.22 -17.59 -0.10
CA ALA A 234 -21.31 -17.21 -1.51
C ALA A 234 -20.01 -17.40 -2.27
N ILE A 235 -18.87 -16.94 -1.70
CA ILE A 235 -17.53 -17.11 -2.28
C ILE A 235 -17.19 -18.61 -2.39
N ASP A 236 -17.39 -19.37 -1.32
CA ASP A 236 -17.17 -20.82 -1.27
C ASP A 236 -17.95 -21.53 -2.37
N PHE A 237 -19.21 -21.15 -2.56
CA PHE A 237 -20.06 -21.76 -3.59
C PHE A 237 -19.50 -21.53 -4.98
N VAL A 238 -19.07 -20.29 -5.31
CA VAL A 238 -18.48 -19.99 -6.62
C VAL A 238 -17.21 -20.79 -6.84
N TYR A 239 -16.27 -20.79 -5.89
CA TYR A 239 -15.01 -21.49 -6.06
C TYR A 239 -15.19 -23.01 -6.12
N LYS A 240 -16.00 -23.59 -5.25
CA LYS A 240 -16.25 -25.03 -5.26
C LYS A 240 -16.96 -25.51 -6.52
N THR A 241 -17.87 -24.70 -7.07
CA THR A 241 -18.70 -25.12 -8.19
C THR A 241 -18.08 -24.80 -9.54
N TYR A 242 -17.48 -23.62 -9.69
CA TYR A 242 -17.05 -23.11 -10.98
C TYR A 242 -15.53 -22.96 -11.13
N LEU A 243 -14.78 -22.96 -10.02
CA LEU A 243 -13.34 -22.73 -10.00
C LEU A 243 -12.61 -23.74 -9.09
N PRO A 244 -12.86 -25.06 -9.22
CA PRO A 244 -12.40 -26.06 -8.25
C PRO A 244 -10.86 -26.17 -8.16
N ASP A 245 -10.14 -25.73 -9.21
CA ASP A 245 -8.67 -25.74 -9.24
C ASP A 245 -8.05 -24.44 -8.73
N ARG A 246 -8.86 -23.48 -8.24
CA ARG A 246 -8.39 -22.21 -7.70
C ARG A 246 -8.64 -22.14 -6.20
N THR A 247 -7.77 -21.40 -5.53
CA THR A 247 -7.90 -21.06 -4.12
C THR A 247 -8.09 -19.55 -3.97
N TYR A 248 -8.76 -19.14 -2.92
CA TYR A 248 -8.98 -17.76 -2.57
C TYR A 248 -8.58 -17.49 -1.12
N ARG A 249 -8.56 -16.24 -0.72
CA ARG A 249 -8.36 -15.79 0.66
C ARG A 249 -9.36 -14.70 1.02
N ILE A 250 -9.90 -14.78 2.23
CA ILE A 250 -10.64 -13.68 2.84
C ILE A 250 -9.72 -12.99 3.85
N HIS A 251 -9.55 -11.70 3.67
CA HIS A 251 -8.78 -10.82 4.53
C HIS A 251 -9.70 -10.11 5.52
N GLY A 252 -9.41 -10.18 6.79
CA GLY A 252 -10.24 -9.49 7.79
C GLY A 252 -9.70 -9.56 9.21
N PRO A 253 -10.40 -8.86 10.11
CA PRO A 253 -11.68 -8.13 9.94
C PRO A 253 -11.57 -6.68 9.42
N LYS A 254 -10.43 -6.18 9.01
CA LYS A 254 -10.21 -4.84 8.45
C LYS A 254 -10.73 -3.69 9.32
N THR A 255 -10.29 -3.68 10.53
CA THR A 255 -10.72 -2.69 11.52
C THR A 255 -9.77 -1.51 11.57
N VAL A 256 -10.23 -0.39 12.13
CA VAL A 256 -9.37 0.76 12.43
C VAL A 256 -8.25 0.38 13.39
N GLY A 257 -7.18 1.15 13.37
CA GLY A 257 -6.06 0.99 14.29
C GLY A 257 -6.50 1.10 15.77
N GLY A 258 -6.00 0.18 16.59
CA GLY A 258 -6.30 0.16 18.01
C GLY A 258 -7.57 -0.60 18.42
N SER A 259 -8.41 -1.02 17.48
CA SER A 259 -9.60 -1.83 17.73
C SER A 259 -9.27 -3.19 18.38
N ASN A 260 -10.21 -3.74 19.17
CA ASN A 260 -10.14 -5.10 19.68
C ASN A 260 -10.99 -6.11 18.89
N TRP A 261 -11.62 -5.67 17.81
CA TRP A 261 -12.41 -6.57 16.95
C TRP A 261 -11.57 -7.67 16.29
N PRO A 262 -10.29 -7.44 15.93
CA PRO A 262 -9.44 -8.53 15.43
C PRO A 262 -9.26 -9.66 16.47
N GLU A 263 -9.09 -9.33 17.75
CA GLU A 263 -9.00 -10.31 18.82
C GLU A 263 -10.28 -11.14 18.91
N ALA A 264 -11.44 -10.47 18.90
CA ALA A 264 -12.73 -11.14 18.93
C ALA A 264 -12.97 -12.01 17.68
N ALA A 265 -12.60 -11.56 16.49
CA ALA A 265 -12.71 -12.33 15.26
C ALA A 265 -11.86 -13.61 15.30
N LEU A 266 -10.66 -13.53 15.86
CA LEU A 266 -9.75 -14.67 16.05
C LEU A 266 -10.29 -15.70 17.05
N GLN A 267 -11.13 -15.29 17.98
CA GLN A 267 -11.76 -16.15 18.97
C GLN A 267 -13.10 -16.73 18.50
N GLU A 268 -13.96 -15.90 17.91
CA GLU A 268 -15.35 -16.24 17.61
C GLU A 268 -15.55 -16.83 16.20
N ILE A 269 -14.80 -16.30 15.19
CA ILE A 269 -14.93 -16.73 13.80
C ILE A 269 -13.57 -16.97 13.10
N PRO A 270 -12.62 -17.67 13.71
CA PRO A 270 -11.26 -17.79 13.16
C PRO A 270 -11.21 -18.45 11.78
N ASN A 271 -12.19 -19.28 11.43
CA ASN A 271 -12.23 -20.04 10.19
C ASN A 271 -12.80 -19.24 9.00
N TYR A 272 -13.26 -18.03 9.24
CA TYR A 272 -13.87 -17.18 8.20
C TYR A 272 -12.90 -16.18 7.58
N PHE A 273 -11.70 -16.04 8.14
CA PHE A 273 -10.61 -15.25 7.57
C PHE A 273 -9.37 -16.13 7.34
N ASP A 274 -8.76 -16.02 6.19
CA ASP A 274 -7.52 -16.72 5.84
C ASP A 274 -6.29 -15.88 6.16
N THR A 275 -6.46 -14.57 6.11
CA THR A 275 -5.46 -13.56 6.38
C THR A 275 -5.99 -12.57 7.41
N VAL A 276 -5.23 -12.32 8.46
CA VAL A 276 -5.56 -11.25 9.41
C VAL A 276 -5.20 -9.93 8.78
N ASN A 277 -6.15 -9.01 8.70
CA ASN A 277 -5.99 -7.72 8.05
C ASN A 277 -6.56 -6.60 8.93
N VAL A 278 -5.76 -5.57 9.16
CA VAL A 278 -6.10 -4.41 9.98
C VAL A 278 -5.66 -3.13 9.30
N HIS A 279 -6.19 -1.98 9.72
CA HIS A 279 -5.67 -0.67 9.34
C HIS A 279 -4.78 -0.13 10.45
N ASN A 280 -3.75 0.61 10.10
CA ASN A 280 -2.83 1.19 11.06
C ASN A 280 -2.21 2.47 10.53
N TYR A 281 -2.62 3.59 11.08
CA TYR A 281 -2.11 4.92 10.73
C TYR A 281 -1.11 5.48 11.76
N ASP A 282 -0.59 4.63 12.65
CA ASP A 282 0.48 5.02 13.55
C ASP A 282 1.74 5.40 12.77
N ALA A 283 2.50 6.36 13.28
CA ALA A 283 3.79 6.74 12.70
C ALA A 283 4.78 5.56 12.66
N ASP A 284 4.64 4.59 13.56
CA ASP A 284 5.34 3.31 13.55
C ASP A 284 4.34 2.17 13.32
N ILE A 285 4.34 1.63 12.11
CA ILE A 285 3.43 0.56 11.69
C ILE A 285 3.53 -0.69 12.58
N SER A 286 4.67 -0.92 13.23
CA SER A 286 4.90 -2.10 14.05
C SER A 286 4.18 -2.04 15.41
N ASN A 287 3.73 -0.89 15.87
CA ASN A 287 3.11 -0.76 17.19
C ASN A 287 1.83 -1.59 17.33
N TYR A 288 0.91 -1.39 16.40
CA TYR A 288 -0.35 -2.13 16.43
C TYR A 288 -0.20 -3.56 15.90
N THR A 289 0.65 -3.78 14.89
CA THR A 289 0.85 -5.12 14.31
C THR A 289 1.44 -6.11 15.31
N ARG A 290 2.34 -5.70 16.21
CA ARG A 290 2.80 -6.56 17.32
C ARG A 290 1.66 -7.01 18.23
N LYS A 291 0.74 -6.10 18.54
CA LYS A 291 -0.44 -6.43 19.35
C LYS A 291 -1.33 -7.45 18.63
N VAL A 292 -1.56 -7.24 17.35
CA VAL A 292 -2.35 -8.18 16.52
C VAL A 292 -1.67 -9.55 16.44
N ARG A 293 -0.34 -9.61 16.22
CA ARG A 293 0.42 -10.87 16.28
C ARG A 293 0.28 -11.56 17.63
N GLY A 294 0.33 -10.81 18.74
CA GLY A 294 0.07 -11.35 20.06
C GLY A 294 -1.30 -12.03 20.17
N TRP A 295 -2.34 -11.46 19.58
CA TRP A 295 -3.66 -12.09 19.53
C TRP A 295 -3.73 -13.32 18.62
N MET A 296 -2.99 -13.33 17.51
CA MET A 296 -2.91 -14.48 16.61
C MET A 296 -2.24 -15.68 17.29
N ASN A 297 -1.22 -15.41 18.12
CA ASN A 297 -0.49 -16.45 18.85
C ASN A 297 -1.45 -17.20 19.78
N GLY A 298 -1.40 -18.53 19.72
CA GLY A 298 -2.32 -19.38 20.51
C GLY A 298 -3.68 -19.65 19.85
N THR A 299 -3.93 -19.09 18.66
CA THR A 299 -5.12 -19.41 17.86
C THR A 299 -4.77 -20.29 16.66
N VAL A 300 -5.78 -20.81 15.97
CA VAL A 300 -5.59 -21.53 14.69
C VAL A 300 -4.98 -20.64 13.59
N ARG A 301 -4.90 -19.33 13.82
CA ARG A 301 -4.36 -18.33 12.89
C ARG A 301 -2.93 -17.87 13.23
N ALA A 302 -2.26 -18.51 14.19
CA ALA A 302 -0.90 -18.15 14.59
C ALA A 302 0.08 -18.04 13.40
N ASN A 303 -0.04 -18.91 12.42
CA ASN A 303 0.80 -18.93 11.22
C ASN A 303 0.16 -18.29 9.98
N SER A 304 -1.01 -17.65 10.12
CA SER A 304 -1.65 -16.94 9.02
C SER A 304 -0.89 -15.67 8.68
N GLN A 305 -1.07 -15.20 7.44
CA GLN A 305 -0.53 -13.91 7.02
C GLN A 305 -1.15 -12.78 7.82
N LEU A 306 -0.35 -11.76 8.10
CA LEU A 306 -0.79 -10.47 8.65
C LEU A 306 -0.59 -9.39 7.60
N TRP A 307 -1.67 -8.69 7.28
CA TRP A 307 -1.67 -7.56 6.37
C TRP A 307 -2.08 -6.27 7.08
N VAL A 308 -1.53 -5.17 6.61
CA VAL A 308 -2.02 -3.83 6.95
C VAL A 308 -2.72 -3.27 5.71
N GLY A 309 -4.05 -3.40 5.69
CA GLY A 309 -4.90 -3.10 4.54
C GLY A 309 -4.98 -1.61 4.21
N GLU A 310 -4.71 -0.75 5.20
CA GLU A 310 -4.49 0.67 5.02
C GLU A 310 -3.47 1.17 6.03
N TRP A 311 -2.52 1.98 5.55
CA TRP A 311 -1.56 2.70 6.36
C TRP A 311 -1.11 3.97 5.65
N GLY A 312 -0.56 4.92 6.38
CA GLY A 312 -0.12 6.19 5.81
C GLY A 312 -0.51 7.38 6.67
N THR A 313 -1.06 8.41 6.05
CA THR A 313 -1.54 9.61 6.74
C THR A 313 -2.81 10.15 6.08
N TYR A 314 -3.67 10.77 6.89
CA TYR A 314 -4.90 11.42 6.42
C TYR A 314 -4.80 12.93 6.30
N GLU A 315 -4.00 13.57 7.13
CA GLU A 315 -4.10 15.01 7.35
C GLU A 315 -2.95 15.79 6.70
N ILE A 316 -1.90 15.10 6.30
CA ILE A 316 -0.68 15.73 5.83
C ILE A 316 -0.30 15.17 4.47
N SER A 317 -0.02 16.07 3.55
CA SER A 317 0.37 15.71 2.18
C SER A 317 1.63 14.86 2.15
N TYR A 318 1.62 13.79 1.36
CA TYR A 318 2.83 13.04 0.99
C TYR A 318 3.91 13.85 0.26
N GLY A 319 3.69 15.16 0.07
CA GLY A 319 4.72 16.12 -0.33
C GLY A 319 5.72 16.44 0.77
N ASP A 320 5.38 16.22 2.04
CA ASP A 320 6.30 16.43 3.16
C ASP A 320 7.42 15.39 3.18
N LEU A 321 8.67 15.85 3.31
CA LEU A 321 9.85 15.01 3.23
C LEU A 321 9.98 14.06 4.43
N SER A 322 9.60 14.51 5.63
CA SER A 322 9.71 13.67 6.83
C SER A 322 8.69 12.54 6.81
N LEU A 323 7.48 12.82 6.33
CA LEU A 323 6.47 11.78 6.10
C LEU A 323 6.90 10.81 5.02
N ALA A 324 7.48 11.31 3.93
CA ALA A 324 8.00 10.46 2.86
C ALA A 324 9.10 9.51 3.39
N LEU A 325 10.04 10.00 4.19
CA LEU A 325 11.06 9.15 4.83
C LEU A 325 10.44 8.13 5.80
N ASN A 326 9.35 8.52 6.50
CA ASN A 326 8.66 7.59 7.37
C ASN A 326 8.02 6.42 6.61
N LEU A 327 7.60 6.62 5.34
CA LEU A 327 7.13 5.51 4.51
C LEU A 327 8.24 4.48 4.30
N ILE A 328 9.46 4.90 3.97
CA ILE A 328 10.60 3.99 3.83
C ILE A 328 10.85 3.23 5.15
N LYS A 329 10.86 3.96 6.26
CA LYS A 329 11.06 3.36 7.59
C LYS A 329 10.00 2.32 7.93
N ASN A 330 8.75 2.57 7.59
CA ASN A 330 7.65 1.63 7.82
C ASN A 330 7.76 0.38 6.95
N VAL A 331 8.24 0.49 5.71
CA VAL A 331 8.54 -0.70 4.88
C VAL A 331 9.68 -1.53 5.51
N ILE A 332 10.71 -0.88 6.07
CA ILE A 332 11.78 -1.57 6.81
C ILE A 332 11.22 -2.27 8.06
N ARG A 333 10.42 -1.55 8.88
CA ARG A 333 9.82 -2.09 10.10
C ARG A 333 8.92 -3.29 9.83
N GLY A 334 8.05 -3.21 8.82
CA GLY A 334 7.19 -4.32 8.40
C GLY A 334 7.94 -5.52 7.84
N SER A 335 9.21 -5.36 7.49
CA SER A 335 10.11 -6.44 7.05
C SER A 335 11.00 -7.00 8.17
N GLN A 336 10.90 -6.46 9.39
CA GLN A 336 11.61 -7.02 10.55
C GLN A 336 11.00 -8.36 10.96
N PRO A 337 11.83 -9.32 11.40
CA PRO A 337 11.35 -10.65 11.78
C PRO A 337 10.53 -10.63 13.07
N GLY A 338 9.81 -11.72 13.30
CA GLY A 338 8.99 -11.92 14.49
C GLY A 338 7.69 -11.13 14.43
N ASP A 339 7.28 -10.56 15.56
CA ASP A 339 5.97 -9.90 15.72
C ASP A 339 5.83 -8.60 14.92
N ASN A 340 6.91 -8.05 14.38
CA ASN A 340 6.88 -6.88 13.51
C ASN A 340 6.58 -7.23 12.05
N TYR A 341 6.76 -8.49 11.66
CA TYR A 341 6.67 -8.91 10.27
C TYR A 341 5.24 -8.79 9.72
N ILE A 342 5.14 -8.14 8.55
CA ILE A 342 3.92 -7.94 7.77
C ILE A 342 4.08 -8.63 6.42
N ASP A 343 3.15 -9.52 6.08
CA ASP A 343 3.17 -10.22 4.79
C ASP A 343 2.76 -9.31 3.63
N GLY A 344 1.82 -8.41 3.87
CA GLY A 344 1.32 -7.48 2.87
C GLY A 344 0.83 -6.17 3.45
N SER A 345 0.82 -5.13 2.62
CA SER A 345 0.33 -3.82 3.01
C SER A 345 -0.15 -2.98 1.82
N HIS A 346 -1.11 -2.08 2.07
CA HIS A 346 -1.56 -1.09 1.10
C HIS A 346 -1.45 0.30 1.69
N ILE A 347 -0.68 1.17 1.04
CA ILE A 347 -0.64 2.58 1.38
C ILE A 347 -1.98 3.24 1.07
N PHE A 348 -2.48 4.07 1.94
CA PHE A 348 -3.63 4.91 1.66
C PHE A 348 -3.16 6.34 1.32
N CYS A 349 -3.36 6.78 0.09
CA CYS A 349 -3.80 6.05 -1.09
C CYS A 349 -2.92 6.39 -2.31
N LEU A 350 -3.13 5.74 -3.45
CA LEU A 350 -2.33 6.04 -4.64
C LEU A 350 -2.66 7.40 -5.24
N TYR A 351 -3.94 7.70 -5.43
CA TYR A 351 -4.42 8.95 -6.02
C TYR A 351 -5.27 9.72 -5.02
N ASP A 352 -5.25 11.06 -5.12
CA ASP A 352 -6.10 11.90 -4.27
C ASP A 352 -7.59 11.54 -4.43
N TRP A 353 -8.35 11.70 -3.35
CA TRP A 353 -9.81 11.60 -3.34
C TRP A 353 -10.51 12.87 -3.86
N GLY A 354 -9.85 13.62 -4.69
CA GLY A 354 -10.25 14.70 -5.59
C GLY A 354 -11.10 15.84 -5.05
N LYS A 355 -12.13 15.58 -4.26
CA LYS A 355 -13.09 16.62 -3.85
C LYS A 355 -13.05 17.01 -2.39
N LEU A 356 -12.40 16.24 -1.56
CA LEU A 356 -12.28 16.57 -0.14
C LEU A 356 -11.18 17.60 0.13
N GLY A 357 -10.45 18.04 -0.92
CA GLY A 357 -9.30 18.94 -0.76
C GLY A 357 -8.14 18.31 -0.01
N LEU A 358 -8.19 17.01 0.22
CA LEU A 358 -7.20 16.25 0.96
C LEU A 358 -6.12 15.77 0.00
N ALA A 359 -4.90 16.19 0.24
CA ALA A 359 -3.72 15.79 -0.53
C ALA A 359 -3.17 14.44 -0.05
N GLU A 360 -4.04 13.43 0.04
CA GLU A 360 -3.76 12.12 0.66
C GLU A 360 -3.11 11.11 -0.29
N GLY A 361 -3.15 11.38 -1.59
CA GLY A 361 -2.57 10.49 -2.58
C GLY A 361 -1.07 10.65 -2.74
N LEU A 362 -0.40 9.58 -3.10
CA LEU A 362 0.99 9.63 -3.59
C LEU A 362 1.08 10.40 -4.91
N VAL A 363 -0.01 10.37 -5.69
CA VAL A 363 -0.17 11.08 -6.97
C VAL A 363 -1.33 12.06 -6.82
N GLY A 364 -1.05 13.34 -6.99
CA GLY A 364 -2.02 14.40 -6.91
C GLY A 364 -2.68 14.72 -8.23
N GLU A 365 -3.52 15.77 -8.22
CA GLU A 365 -4.19 16.29 -9.40
C GLU A 365 -3.22 16.53 -10.55
N GLY A 366 -3.66 16.23 -11.77
CA GLY A 366 -2.82 16.33 -12.97
C GLY A 366 -1.70 15.30 -13.08
N GLY A 367 -1.74 14.23 -12.26
CA GLY A 367 -0.73 13.17 -12.28
C GLY A 367 0.59 13.55 -11.58
N LYS A 368 0.58 14.59 -10.76
CA LYS A 368 1.79 15.07 -10.06
C LYS A 368 2.18 14.10 -8.93
N ARG A 369 3.28 13.38 -9.12
CA ARG A 369 3.87 12.51 -8.09
C ARG A 369 4.48 13.33 -6.96
N ARG A 370 4.15 12.98 -5.72
CA ARG A 370 4.66 13.62 -4.50
C ARG A 370 5.93 12.92 -3.98
N ALA A 371 6.61 13.52 -3.02
CA ALA A 371 7.81 12.94 -2.38
C ALA A 371 7.56 11.52 -1.87
N GLY A 372 6.41 11.27 -1.24
CA GLY A 372 6.00 9.94 -0.76
C GLY A 372 5.97 8.86 -1.83
N TYR A 373 5.60 9.19 -3.07
CA TYR A 373 5.65 8.26 -4.19
C TYR A 373 7.06 7.72 -4.42
N TYR A 374 8.05 8.61 -4.49
CA TYR A 374 9.43 8.25 -4.74
C TYR A 374 10.08 7.54 -3.55
N ALA A 375 9.73 7.96 -2.34
CA ALA A 375 10.16 7.31 -1.11
C ALA A 375 9.65 5.87 -1.02
N LEU A 376 8.35 5.66 -1.23
CA LEU A 376 7.76 4.32 -1.25
C LEU A 376 8.38 3.45 -2.35
N ARG A 377 8.60 4.02 -3.55
CA ARG A 377 9.27 3.34 -4.66
C ARG A 377 10.66 2.84 -4.28
N MET A 378 11.45 3.65 -3.57
CA MET A 378 12.76 3.24 -3.07
C MET A 378 12.63 2.08 -2.06
N GLY A 379 11.69 2.15 -1.11
CA GLY A 379 11.40 1.08 -0.16
C GLY A 379 10.97 -0.23 -0.85
N ILE A 380 10.09 -0.13 -1.86
CA ILE A 380 9.63 -1.28 -2.66
C ILE A 380 10.80 -1.94 -3.39
N ARG A 381 11.66 -1.17 -4.05
CA ARG A 381 12.85 -1.71 -4.73
C ARG A 381 13.74 -2.49 -3.80
N ALA A 382 13.93 -2.00 -2.59
CA ALA A 382 14.75 -2.67 -1.58
C ALA A 382 14.07 -3.93 -1.01
N LEU A 383 12.79 -3.85 -0.65
CA LEU A 383 12.17 -4.73 0.35
C LEU A 383 10.95 -5.52 -0.13
N GLN A 384 10.44 -5.33 -1.34
CA GLN A 384 9.29 -6.10 -1.80
C GLN A 384 9.70 -7.47 -2.35
N GLY A 385 8.80 -8.46 -2.25
CA GLY A 385 8.90 -9.74 -2.95
C GLY A 385 9.52 -10.86 -2.12
N GLY A 386 9.57 -10.75 -0.81
CA GLY A 386 10.05 -11.83 0.07
C GLY A 386 11.57 -12.09 -0.07
N LYS A 387 12.35 -11.04 -0.30
CA LYS A 387 13.81 -11.12 -0.32
C LYS A 387 14.36 -11.51 1.04
N ALA A 388 15.46 -12.24 1.10
CA ALA A 388 16.16 -12.47 2.37
C ALA A 388 16.60 -11.14 3.00
N THR A 389 16.32 -10.92 4.28
CA THR A 389 16.62 -9.68 5.01
C THR A 389 17.76 -9.86 5.99
N PHE A 390 18.62 -8.85 6.07
CA PHE A 390 19.79 -8.80 6.94
C PHE A 390 19.82 -7.43 7.64
N PHE A 391 19.79 -7.43 8.96
CA PHE A 391 19.77 -6.21 9.76
C PHE A 391 21.14 -5.91 10.36
N PRO A 392 21.42 -4.66 10.74
CA PRO A 392 22.67 -4.30 11.40
C PRO A 392 22.86 -5.05 12.72
N ILE A 393 24.09 -5.50 12.97
CA ILE A 393 24.52 -6.05 14.27
C ILE A 393 24.76 -4.90 15.26
N THR A 394 25.27 -3.76 14.76
CA THR A 394 25.45 -2.53 15.52
C THR A 394 24.36 -1.54 15.15
N ASN A 395 23.55 -1.15 16.11
CA ASN A 395 22.53 -0.15 15.88
C ASN A 395 23.16 1.25 16.01
N SER A 396 23.08 2.03 14.93
CA SER A 396 23.15 3.48 15.06
C SER A 396 21.82 3.97 15.65
N SER A 397 21.88 4.88 16.61
CA SER A 397 20.67 5.51 17.15
C SER A 397 20.02 6.48 16.14
N ASP A 398 20.78 6.89 15.14
CA ASP A 398 20.40 7.97 14.21
C ASP A 398 20.08 7.48 12.80
N LEU A 399 20.53 6.28 12.42
CA LEU A 399 20.31 5.72 11.10
C LEU A 399 19.51 4.42 11.16
N MET A 400 18.59 4.24 10.22
CA MET A 400 17.92 2.96 10.00
C MET A 400 18.48 2.31 8.74
N ALA A 401 18.93 1.05 8.85
CA ALA A 401 19.51 0.34 7.73
C ALA A 401 18.99 -1.10 7.61
N VAL A 402 18.99 -1.62 6.39
CA VAL A 402 18.71 -3.01 6.07
C VAL A 402 19.42 -3.39 4.78
N ALA A 403 19.92 -4.61 4.71
CA ALA A 403 20.31 -5.20 3.45
C ALA A 403 19.35 -6.33 3.07
N THR A 404 19.16 -6.53 1.76
CA THR A 404 18.35 -7.64 1.24
C THR A 404 19.06 -8.33 0.07
N ILE A 405 18.72 -9.61 -0.13
CA ILE A 405 19.20 -10.40 -1.27
C ILE A 405 17.98 -10.95 -2.01
N ASP A 406 17.90 -10.68 -3.30
CA ASP A 406 16.85 -11.20 -4.16
C ASP A 406 17.16 -12.61 -4.71
N ALA A 407 16.20 -13.21 -5.41
CA ALA A 407 16.36 -14.54 -6.03
C ALA A 407 17.53 -14.59 -7.03
N SER A 408 17.84 -13.47 -7.69
CA SER A 408 18.97 -13.34 -8.62
C SER A 408 20.31 -13.10 -7.92
N LYS A 409 20.32 -13.09 -6.58
CA LYS A 409 21.49 -12.85 -5.72
C LYS A 409 22.02 -11.41 -5.79
N ASN A 410 21.24 -10.47 -6.29
CA ASN A 410 21.59 -9.06 -6.13
C ASN A 410 21.45 -8.65 -4.67
N VAL A 411 22.41 -7.83 -4.21
CA VAL A 411 22.40 -7.28 -2.84
C VAL A 411 21.91 -5.84 -2.88
N TYR A 412 20.96 -5.52 -2.02
CA TYR A 412 20.46 -4.15 -1.83
C TYR A 412 20.83 -3.69 -0.43
N LEU A 413 21.42 -2.51 -0.31
CA LEU A 413 21.66 -1.83 0.96
C LEU A 413 20.84 -0.54 0.98
N LEU A 414 19.87 -0.46 1.89
CA LEU A 414 19.05 0.73 2.12
C LEU A 414 19.42 1.35 3.46
N VAL A 415 19.74 2.64 3.46
CA VAL A 415 20.06 3.42 4.65
C VAL A 415 19.23 4.69 4.67
N VAL A 416 18.57 4.96 5.78
CA VAL A 416 17.69 6.11 6.00
C VAL A 416 18.23 6.96 7.12
N ASN A 417 18.32 8.26 6.88
CA ASN A 417 18.67 9.30 7.85
C ASN A 417 17.48 10.27 7.97
N ASP A 418 16.76 10.23 9.07
CA ASP A 418 15.67 11.16 9.37
C ASP A 418 16.10 12.32 10.29
N ARG A 419 17.40 12.46 10.52
CA ARG A 419 18.00 13.59 11.24
C ARG A 419 18.41 14.68 10.27
N ALA A 420 18.44 15.91 10.75
CA ALA A 420 18.96 17.04 9.96
C ALA A 420 20.48 16.98 9.74
N THR A 421 21.20 16.20 10.56
CA THR A 421 22.63 16.03 10.50
C THR A 421 23.06 15.13 9.35
N SER A 422 24.09 15.52 8.60
CA SER A 422 24.69 14.69 7.55
C SER A 422 25.78 13.78 8.13
N TYR A 423 25.95 12.59 7.54
CA TYR A 423 26.90 11.58 7.96
C TYR A 423 27.78 11.12 6.80
N THR A 424 29.00 10.68 7.11
CA THR A 424 29.72 9.71 6.30
C THR A 424 29.41 8.33 6.84
N VAL A 425 28.77 7.50 6.04
CA VAL A 425 28.41 6.13 6.41
C VAL A 425 29.48 5.17 5.91
N ASN A 426 30.06 4.40 6.84
CA ASN A 426 30.93 3.27 6.54
C ASN A 426 30.12 1.98 6.77
N ALA A 427 29.71 1.33 5.68
CA ALA A 427 28.91 0.10 5.74
C ALA A 427 29.79 -1.13 5.46
N ASP A 428 29.86 -2.06 6.41
CA ASP A 428 30.46 -3.39 6.26
C ASP A 428 29.36 -4.40 5.90
N ILE A 429 29.37 -4.84 4.66
CA ILE A 429 28.49 -5.90 4.12
C ILE A 429 29.31 -7.09 3.62
N SER A 430 30.53 -7.27 4.14
CA SER A 430 31.51 -8.26 3.68
C SER A 430 31.03 -9.71 3.81
N GLU A 431 30.09 -9.97 4.72
CA GLU A 431 29.47 -11.28 4.88
C GLU A 431 28.43 -11.60 3.77
N LEU A 432 27.93 -10.58 3.07
CA LEU A 432 26.98 -10.75 1.97
C LEU A 432 27.65 -10.71 0.60
N ILE A 433 28.57 -9.75 0.41
CA ILE A 433 29.29 -9.53 -0.85
C ILE A 433 30.64 -8.85 -0.57
N LYS A 434 31.73 -9.33 -1.18
CA LYS A 434 33.08 -8.79 -0.94
C LYS A 434 33.51 -7.77 -1.99
N THR A 435 33.09 -7.95 -3.22
CA THR A 435 33.46 -7.08 -4.35
C THR A 435 32.25 -6.83 -5.24
N GLY A 436 32.15 -5.68 -5.84
CA GLY A 436 31.09 -5.33 -6.75
C GLY A 436 31.02 -3.83 -7.01
N ASN A 437 30.34 -3.47 -8.09
CA ASN A 437 29.93 -2.11 -8.37
C ASN A 437 28.43 -2.00 -8.08
N GLY A 438 28.06 -1.04 -7.26
CA GLY A 438 26.68 -0.81 -6.89
C GLY A 438 26.15 0.48 -7.51
N THR A 439 24.96 0.44 -8.09
CA THR A 439 24.21 1.64 -8.51
C THR A 439 23.64 2.32 -7.27
N VAL A 440 23.95 3.60 -7.10
CA VAL A 440 23.52 4.41 -5.97
C VAL A 440 22.32 5.26 -6.37
N ARG A 441 21.24 5.16 -5.61
CA ARG A 441 20.06 6.02 -5.70
C ARG A 441 19.91 6.85 -4.44
N GLU A 442 19.49 8.09 -4.60
CA GLU A 442 19.26 9.03 -3.51
C GLU A 442 17.81 9.49 -3.49
N PHE A 443 17.25 9.57 -2.29
CA PHE A 443 16.02 10.28 -1.99
C PHE A 443 16.32 11.38 -0.96
N SER A 444 16.06 12.62 -1.34
CA SER A 444 16.29 13.81 -0.50
C SER A 444 15.41 14.96 -0.98
N SER A 445 15.53 16.14 -0.36
CA SER A 445 14.85 17.35 -0.84
C SER A 445 15.28 17.79 -2.25
N GLN A 446 16.44 17.32 -2.72
CA GLN A 446 17.01 17.67 -4.02
C GLN A 446 16.84 16.56 -5.06
N ARG A 447 16.59 15.34 -4.63
CA ARG A 447 16.56 14.15 -5.50
C ARG A 447 15.43 13.21 -5.12
N MET A 448 14.67 12.80 -6.10
CA MET A 448 13.48 11.98 -5.92
C MET A 448 13.70 10.56 -6.43
N ASP A 449 14.46 9.73 -5.66
CA ASP A 449 14.85 8.36 -6.01
C ASP A 449 15.61 8.32 -7.35
N GLU A 450 16.58 9.20 -7.49
CA GLU A 450 17.41 9.34 -8.69
C GLU A 450 18.70 8.55 -8.58
N VAL A 451 19.22 8.07 -9.72
CA VAL A 451 20.56 7.50 -9.79
C VAL A 451 21.57 8.62 -9.72
N VAL A 452 22.40 8.60 -8.69
CA VAL A 452 23.42 9.63 -8.43
C VAL A 452 24.84 9.18 -8.75
N GLY A 453 25.04 7.92 -9.05
CA GLY A 453 26.35 7.38 -9.40
C GLY A 453 26.50 5.90 -9.13
N ASN A 454 27.75 5.47 -9.08
CA ASN A 454 28.11 4.09 -8.75
C ASN A 454 29.11 4.10 -7.59
N LEU A 455 29.05 3.05 -6.77
CA LEU A 455 29.95 2.84 -5.64
C LEU A 455 30.62 1.48 -5.80
N ARG A 456 31.96 1.46 -5.62
CA ARG A 456 32.73 0.22 -5.67
C ARG A 456 33.01 -0.29 -4.26
N LEU A 457 32.67 -1.55 -4.02
CA LEU A 457 33.04 -2.27 -2.80
C LEU A 457 34.55 -2.63 -2.80
N LYS A 458 35.15 -2.46 -1.63
CA LYS A 458 36.51 -2.91 -1.34
C LYS A 458 36.51 -3.83 -0.11
N GLY A 459 36.62 -5.14 -0.35
CA GLY A 459 36.56 -6.13 0.72
C GLY A 459 35.24 -6.18 1.46
N GLY A 460 34.12 -5.81 0.78
CA GLY A 460 32.78 -5.75 1.35
C GLY A 460 32.47 -4.45 2.09
N ASN A 461 33.37 -3.46 2.04
CA ASN A 461 33.14 -2.16 2.67
C ASN A 461 32.70 -1.12 1.64
N ALA A 462 31.69 -0.34 2.00
CA ALA A 462 31.18 0.79 1.27
C ALA A 462 31.27 2.05 2.11
N SER A 463 31.79 3.16 1.54
CA SER A 463 31.79 4.47 2.21
C SER A 463 31.09 5.48 1.33
N PHE A 464 30.12 6.21 1.88
CA PHE A 464 29.32 7.19 1.15
C PHE A 464 28.82 8.30 2.07
N ALA A 465 28.57 9.47 1.48
CA ALA A 465 27.90 10.57 2.18
C ALA A 465 26.39 10.33 2.22
N LEU A 466 25.76 10.61 3.34
CA LEU A 466 24.32 10.56 3.56
C LEU A 466 23.87 11.90 4.13
N ALA A 467 23.16 12.67 3.35
CA ALA A 467 22.65 13.98 3.76
C ALA A 467 21.66 13.87 4.92
N GLY A 468 21.42 14.98 5.61
CA GLY A 468 20.32 15.06 6.57
C GLY A 468 18.97 14.93 5.85
N ASN A 469 18.00 14.29 6.49
CA ASN A 469 16.66 14.02 5.93
C ASN A 469 16.71 13.38 4.54
N SER A 470 17.44 12.27 4.43
CA SER A 470 17.61 11.56 3.15
C SER A 470 17.67 10.04 3.31
N ALA A 471 17.57 9.34 2.19
CA ALA A 471 17.81 7.91 2.12
C ALA A 471 18.68 7.57 0.91
N ILE A 472 19.49 6.53 1.05
CA ILE A 472 20.31 5.97 -0.03
C ILE A 472 19.97 4.49 -0.18
N LEU A 473 19.74 4.09 -1.43
CA LEU A 473 19.62 2.70 -1.85
C LEU A 473 20.79 2.37 -2.78
N ILE A 474 21.59 1.36 -2.43
CA ILE A 474 22.67 0.85 -3.27
C ILE A 474 22.31 -0.56 -3.71
N LYS A 475 22.25 -0.79 -5.01
CA LYS A 475 22.07 -2.13 -5.58
C LYS A 475 23.37 -2.63 -6.17
N PHE A 476 23.89 -3.71 -5.64
CA PHE A 476 25.04 -4.44 -6.16
C PHE A 476 24.53 -5.63 -6.99
N ASP A 477 24.78 -5.60 -8.29
CA ASP A 477 24.46 -6.72 -9.16
C ASP A 477 25.47 -7.85 -8.92
N ARG A 478 24.98 -9.09 -8.93
CA ARG A 478 25.84 -10.27 -8.85
C ARG A 478 26.81 -10.25 -10.04
N GLN A 479 28.10 -10.28 -9.75
CA GLN A 479 29.10 -10.58 -10.79
C GLN A 479 29.03 -12.09 -11.09
N ASN A 480 28.79 -12.45 -12.35
CA ASN A 480 28.85 -13.83 -12.85
C ASN A 480 30.27 -14.37 -12.76
#